data_d8d625cbe1260b7ff078bcd331816726
#
_entry.id   d8d625cbe1260b7ff078bcd331816726
#
_cell.length_a   1.000
_cell.length_b   1.000
_cell.length_c   1.000
_cell.angle_alpha   90.00
_cell.angle_beta   90.00
_cell.angle_gamma   90.00
#
_symmetry.space_group_name_H-M   'P 1'
#
loop_
_entity.id
_entity.type
_entity.pdbx_description
1 polymer ?
#
loop_
_entity_poly.entity_id
_entity_poly.type
_entity_poly.pdbx_seq_one_letter_code
_entity_poly.pdbx_strand_id
1 'polypeptide(L)'
;MTDLTTDPALDEWRTYDEFAAGIDTFRLPNTTLAGTELALTLDDGGTLTLRFDEDAVTWSGLDASGTDPYDAVRVRDDVVFVNIPLASREREALTVVFSTTTNRATVIRSRIAAEAVEGTPQVGQDFWAATTDQGPATGEIPGPSRDLIGKRNIYRYSPHHLYEHVYVSSQRYAWQCLEGVQRGHGDMDLSTVWKFADGLYLFCFREFRIAVASVWLHDLGYQLMTTGIFLGLNGDGESEHSRAGGHIYPLGSVAYPDAQPV
;
A
#
# COMPACT_ATOMS: atom_id res chain seq x y z
N MET A 1 29.99 -6.01 -23.70
CA MET A 1 28.97 -5.29 -24.46
C MET A 1 27.77 -6.22 -24.47
N THR A 2 26.82 -6.01 -23.58
CA THR A 2 25.61 -6.84 -23.48
C THR A 2 24.76 -6.50 -24.70
N ASP A 3 24.39 -7.50 -25.46
CA ASP A 3 23.51 -7.35 -26.61
C ASP A 3 22.14 -6.83 -26.11
N LEU A 4 21.83 -5.59 -26.40
CA LEU A 4 20.57 -4.95 -26.02
C LEU A 4 19.41 -5.33 -26.97
N THR A 5 19.66 -6.21 -27.93
CA THR A 5 18.67 -6.59 -28.96
C THR A 5 17.88 -7.85 -28.60
N THR A 6 18.19 -8.53 -27.50
CA THR A 6 17.47 -9.70 -27.03
C THR A 6 16.91 -9.47 -25.64
N ASP A 7 15.97 -8.52 -25.51
CA ASP A 7 15.12 -8.53 -24.34
C ASP A 7 14.23 -9.79 -24.36
N PRO A 8 14.15 -10.53 -23.25
CA PRO A 8 13.17 -11.60 -23.13
C PRO A 8 11.79 -11.01 -23.37
N ALA A 9 10.95 -11.75 -24.06
CA ALA A 9 9.65 -11.35 -24.55
C ALA A 9 8.90 -10.43 -23.58
N LEU A 10 8.89 -9.13 -23.86
CA LEU A 10 8.07 -8.13 -23.18
C LEU A 10 6.56 -8.44 -23.31
N ASP A 11 6.22 -9.47 -24.07
CA ASP A 11 4.85 -9.87 -24.36
C ASP A 11 4.24 -10.78 -23.28
N GLU A 12 5.06 -11.40 -22.40
CA GLU A 12 4.57 -12.23 -21.30
C GLU A 12 4.56 -11.44 -19.99
N TRP A 13 3.40 -10.93 -19.64
CA TRP A 13 3.17 -10.28 -18.35
C TRP A 13 3.16 -11.32 -17.23
N ARG A 14 3.90 -11.05 -16.14
CA ARG A 14 3.98 -11.96 -15.00
C ARG A 14 2.68 -11.94 -14.19
N THR A 15 2.31 -13.11 -13.68
CA THR A 15 1.20 -13.24 -12.74
C THR A 15 1.59 -12.65 -11.37
N TYR A 16 0.59 -12.42 -10.54
CA TYR A 16 0.77 -11.85 -9.20
C TYR A 16 1.77 -12.67 -8.36
N ASP A 17 1.57 -13.97 -8.26
CA ASP A 17 2.38 -14.89 -7.47
C ASP A 17 3.85 -14.96 -7.96
N GLU A 18 4.08 -14.80 -9.25
CA GLU A 18 5.45 -14.83 -9.83
C GLU A 18 6.29 -13.63 -9.38
N PHE A 19 5.72 -12.43 -9.28
CA PHE A 19 6.50 -11.25 -8.88
C PHE A 19 6.52 -11.01 -7.36
N ALA A 20 5.53 -11.51 -6.63
CA ALA A 20 5.41 -11.26 -5.20
C ALA A 20 6.35 -12.11 -4.33
N ALA A 21 6.90 -13.20 -4.88
CA ALA A 21 7.76 -14.10 -4.13
C ALA A 21 9.04 -13.43 -3.61
N GLY A 22 9.16 -13.26 -2.28
CA GLY A 22 10.33 -12.68 -1.62
C GLY A 22 10.41 -11.15 -1.63
N ILE A 23 9.35 -10.47 -2.04
CA ILE A 23 9.26 -9.00 -2.04
C ILE A 23 9.20 -8.40 -0.63
N ASP A 24 9.12 -9.22 0.40
CA ASP A 24 9.12 -8.85 1.82
C ASP A 24 10.48 -9.06 2.53
N THR A 25 11.54 -9.44 1.79
CA THR A 25 12.86 -9.77 2.38
C THR A 25 13.45 -8.64 3.22
N PHE A 26 13.31 -7.39 2.78
CA PHE A 26 13.84 -6.21 3.49
C PHE A 26 12.75 -5.43 4.23
N ARG A 27 11.59 -6.05 4.44
CA ARG A 27 10.51 -5.47 5.21
C ARG A 27 10.90 -5.28 6.68
N LEU A 28 10.39 -4.24 7.30
CA LEU A 28 10.51 -4.07 8.75
C LEU A 28 9.86 -5.26 9.49
N PRO A 29 10.40 -5.63 10.66
CA PRO A 29 9.88 -6.76 11.42
C PRO A 29 8.44 -6.52 11.90
N ASN A 30 7.69 -7.61 12.05
CA ASN A 30 6.37 -7.57 12.62
C ASN A 30 6.40 -7.10 14.07
N THR A 31 5.33 -6.43 14.48
CA THR A 31 5.04 -6.09 15.88
C THR A 31 3.74 -6.76 16.30
N THR A 32 3.61 -7.12 17.57
CA THR A 32 2.35 -7.61 18.11
C THR A 32 1.49 -6.46 18.60
N LEU A 33 0.19 -6.59 18.43
CA LEU A 33 -0.84 -5.74 18.99
C LEU A 33 -1.73 -6.48 19.99
N ALA A 34 -1.36 -7.70 20.36
CA ALA A 34 -2.15 -8.52 21.28
C ALA A 34 -2.54 -7.76 22.55
N GLY A 35 -3.83 -7.85 22.91
CA GLY A 35 -4.41 -7.12 24.03
C GLY A 35 -4.74 -5.65 23.75
N THR A 36 -4.48 -5.14 22.53
CA THR A 36 -4.87 -3.80 22.13
C THR A 36 -6.31 -3.79 21.62
N GLU A 37 -7.05 -2.76 21.98
CA GLU A 37 -8.38 -2.46 21.44
C GLU A 37 -8.38 -1.04 20.92
N LEU A 38 -8.89 -0.83 19.70
CA LEU A 38 -9.02 0.48 19.06
C LEU A 38 -10.44 0.65 18.54
N ALA A 39 -11.07 1.76 18.92
CA ALA A 39 -12.29 2.21 18.27
C ALA A 39 -11.94 3.43 17.40
N LEU A 40 -12.23 3.32 16.11
CA LEU A 40 -11.98 4.35 15.12
C LEU A 40 -13.28 5.04 14.74
N THR A 41 -13.26 6.37 14.71
CA THR A 41 -14.32 7.21 14.12
C THR A 41 -13.84 7.71 12.78
N LEU A 42 -14.55 7.35 11.71
CA LEU A 42 -14.24 7.73 10.34
C LEU A 42 -14.79 9.13 10.01
N ASP A 43 -14.22 9.79 9.03
CA ASP A 43 -14.59 11.16 8.61
C ASP A 43 -15.98 11.24 7.95
N ASP A 44 -16.56 10.12 7.51
CA ASP A 44 -17.94 10.03 7.05
C ASP A 44 -18.97 9.75 8.20
N GLY A 45 -18.50 9.65 9.43
CA GLY A 45 -19.28 9.32 10.62
C GLY A 45 -19.42 7.81 10.88
N GLY A 46 -18.85 6.96 10.03
CA GLY A 46 -18.75 5.52 10.25
C GLY A 46 -17.83 5.19 11.42
N THR A 47 -17.85 3.92 11.83
CA THR A 47 -16.97 3.43 12.91
C THR A 47 -16.32 2.11 12.50
N LEU A 48 -15.13 1.85 13.06
CA LEU A 48 -14.45 0.56 12.96
C LEU A 48 -13.83 0.23 14.33
N THR A 49 -14.21 -0.89 14.91
CA THR A 49 -13.63 -1.40 16.16
C THR A 49 -12.71 -2.57 15.84
N LEU A 50 -11.53 -2.58 16.43
CA LEU A 50 -10.51 -3.61 16.27
C LEU A 50 -10.08 -4.10 17.65
N ARG A 51 -10.17 -5.40 17.90
CA ARG A 51 -9.66 -6.05 19.11
C ARG A 51 -8.65 -7.11 18.70
N PHE A 52 -7.39 -6.91 19.10
CA PHE A 52 -6.27 -7.74 18.69
C PHE A 52 -5.98 -8.84 19.73
N ASP A 53 -5.96 -10.07 19.26
CA ASP A 53 -5.38 -11.22 19.94
C ASP A 53 -3.94 -11.45 19.41
N GLU A 54 -3.32 -12.59 19.72
CA GLU A 54 -1.94 -12.88 19.32
C GLU A 54 -1.79 -12.96 17.77
N ASP A 55 -2.69 -13.68 17.11
CA ASP A 55 -2.63 -13.99 15.67
C ASP A 55 -3.84 -13.50 14.88
N ALA A 56 -4.85 -12.94 15.56
CA ALA A 56 -6.10 -12.55 14.93
C ALA A 56 -6.61 -11.20 15.46
N VAL A 57 -7.44 -10.56 14.66
CA VAL A 57 -8.18 -9.36 15.04
C VAL A 57 -9.68 -9.62 14.87
N THR A 58 -10.44 -9.39 15.93
CA THR A 58 -11.90 -9.29 15.84
C THR A 58 -12.26 -7.86 15.51
N TRP A 59 -12.99 -7.67 14.42
CA TRP A 59 -13.32 -6.35 13.90
C TRP A 59 -14.83 -6.20 13.65
N SER A 60 -15.34 -4.98 13.79
CA SER A 60 -16.72 -4.63 13.45
C SER A 60 -16.79 -3.18 12.94
N GLY A 61 -17.56 -2.94 11.91
CA GLY A 61 -17.75 -1.65 11.24
C GLY A 61 -17.76 -1.80 9.72
N LEU A 62 -17.95 -0.70 8.99
CA LEU A 62 -18.03 -0.71 7.53
C LEU A 62 -19.10 -1.71 7.01
N ASP A 63 -20.22 -1.79 7.72
CA ASP A 63 -21.38 -2.68 7.45
C ASP A 63 -21.07 -4.18 7.56
N ALA A 64 -20.04 -4.56 8.31
CA ALA A 64 -19.64 -5.94 8.48
C ALA A 64 -18.93 -6.18 9.83
N SER A 65 -18.66 -7.45 10.12
CA SER A 65 -17.81 -7.88 11.25
C SER A 65 -17.18 -9.23 10.95
N GLY A 66 -16.09 -9.52 11.61
CA GLY A 66 -15.39 -10.79 11.45
C GLY A 66 -14.27 -10.97 12.47
N THR A 67 -13.61 -12.11 12.37
CA THR A 67 -12.34 -12.40 13.04
C THR A 67 -11.40 -12.96 12.00
N ASP A 68 -10.33 -12.26 11.73
CA ASP A 68 -9.42 -12.55 10.65
C ASP A 68 -7.95 -12.43 11.11
N PRO A 69 -6.98 -13.06 10.45
CA PRO A 69 -5.58 -12.85 10.75
C PRO A 69 -5.19 -11.41 10.48
N TYR A 70 -4.16 -10.94 11.15
CA TYR A 70 -3.59 -9.63 10.88
C TYR A 70 -2.07 -9.67 10.81
N ASP A 71 -1.51 -8.64 10.24
CA ASP A 71 -0.10 -8.38 10.19
C ASP A 71 0.13 -6.92 10.57
N ALA A 72 1.08 -6.63 11.46
CA ALA A 72 1.36 -5.30 11.93
C ALA A 72 2.84 -4.98 11.91
N VAL A 73 3.18 -3.75 11.56
CA VAL A 73 4.55 -3.21 11.55
C VAL A 73 4.57 -1.86 12.22
N ARG A 74 5.51 -1.67 13.13
CA ARG A 74 5.83 -0.36 13.69
C ARG A 74 6.78 0.37 12.75
N VAL A 75 6.24 1.35 12.00
CA VAL A 75 6.99 2.10 10.99
C VAL A 75 7.79 3.24 11.63
N ARG A 76 7.23 3.88 12.65
CA ARG A 76 7.89 4.86 13.54
C ARG A 76 7.53 4.52 14.98
N ASP A 77 8.19 5.11 15.95
CA ASP A 77 7.94 4.84 17.37
C ASP A 77 6.46 4.95 17.75
N ASP A 78 5.75 5.86 17.11
CA ASP A 78 4.34 6.14 17.34
C ASP A 78 3.40 5.72 16.20
N VAL A 79 3.89 5.24 15.05
CA VAL A 79 3.07 4.90 13.90
C VAL A 79 3.10 3.41 13.60
N VAL A 80 1.93 2.81 13.54
CA VAL A 80 1.73 1.41 13.24
C VAL A 80 0.93 1.25 11.94
N PHE A 81 1.40 0.38 11.08
CA PHE A 81 0.73 -0.09 9.87
C PHE A 81 0.17 -1.48 10.13
N VAL A 82 -1.11 -1.66 9.95
CA VAL A 82 -1.82 -2.93 10.14
C VAL A 82 -2.49 -3.34 8.84
N ASN A 83 -2.32 -4.59 8.45
CA ASN A 83 -3.05 -5.19 7.34
C ASN A 83 -3.89 -6.37 7.86
N ILE A 84 -5.13 -6.45 7.40
CA ILE A 84 -6.11 -7.48 7.77
C ILE A 84 -6.66 -8.08 6.47
N PRO A 85 -6.08 -9.21 6.00
CA PRO A 85 -6.71 -9.99 4.93
C PRO A 85 -8.03 -10.54 5.45
N LEU A 86 -9.15 -10.22 4.78
CA LEU A 86 -10.46 -10.64 5.26
C LEU A 86 -10.80 -12.04 4.74
N ALA A 87 -10.23 -13.08 5.39
CA ALA A 87 -10.58 -14.48 5.08
C ALA A 87 -12.08 -14.76 5.25
N SER A 88 -12.74 -14.02 6.15
CA SER A 88 -14.19 -14.04 6.34
C SER A 88 -14.98 -13.37 5.20
N ARG A 89 -14.29 -12.58 4.35
CA ARG A 89 -14.85 -11.86 3.18
C ARG A 89 -13.88 -11.97 2.02
N GLU A 90 -14.03 -13.02 1.27
CA GLU A 90 -13.19 -13.29 0.10
C GLU A 90 -13.02 -12.04 -0.79
N ARG A 91 -11.81 -11.81 -1.27
CA ARG A 91 -11.43 -10.68 -2.15
C ARG A 91 -11.47 -9.29 -1.50
N GLU A 92 -11.49 -9.22 -0.16
CA GLU A 92 -11.41 -7.94 0.55
C GLU A 92 -10.24 -7.90 1.54
N ALA A 93 -9.74 -6.69 1.79
CA ALA A 93 -8.77 -6.43 2.84
C ALA A 93 -8.99 -5.07 3.48
N LEU A 94 -8.63 -4.95 4.75
CA LEU A 94 -8.51 -3.68 5.44
C LEU A 94 -7.04 -3.39 5.72
N THR A 95 -6.65 -2.15 5.49
CA THR A 95 -5.37 -1.61 5.98
C THR A 95 -5.67 -0.44 6.89
N VAL A 96 -5.07 -0.44 8.08
CA VAL A 96 -5.21 0.63 9.06
C VAL A 96 -3.83 1.17 9.41
N VAL A 97 -3.65 2.48 9.30
CA VAL A 97 -2.47 3.17 9.81
C VAL A 97 -2.92 4.09 10.92
N PHE A 98 -2.26 4.02 12.08
CA PHE A 98 -2.60 4.89 13.21
C PHE A 98 -1.36 5.37 13.97
N SER A 99 -1.47 6.56 14.57
CA SER A 99 -0.44 7.11 15.45
C SER A 99 -0.94 7.10 16.90
N THR A 100 -0.14 6.52 17.79
CA THR A 100 -0.41 6.49 19.23
C THR A 100 -0.18 7.85 19.91
N THR A 101 0.50 8.78 19.24
CA THR A 101 0.77 10.12 19.78
C THR A 101 -0.30 11.12 19.33
N THR A 102 -0.68 11.11 18.07
CA THR A 102 -1.64 12.08 17.53
C THR A 102 -3.08 11.59 17.57
N ASN A 103 -3.31 10.30 17.83
CA ASN A 103 -4.63 9.66 17.76
C ASN A 103 -5.30 9.82 16.38
N ARG A 104 -4.50 10.06 15.33
CA ARG A 104 -4.93 10.08 13.94
C ARG A 104 -4.78 8.69 13.34
N ALA A 105 -5.70 8.35 12.45
CA ALA A 105 -5.66 7.11 11.71
C ALA A 105 -6.12 7.31 10.27
N THR A 106 -5.83 6.32 9.42
CA THR A 106 -6.38 6.16 8.07
C THR A 106 -6.83 4.71 7.93
N VAL A 107 -8.00 4.52 7.36
CA VAL A 107 -8.55 3.21 7.02
C VAL A 107 -8.65 3.11 5.50
N ILE A 108 -8.20 2.00 4.94
CA ILE A 108 -8.29 1.71 3.51
C ILE A 108 -8.93 0.34 3.37
N ARG A 109 -10.01 0.25 2.58
CA ARG A 109 -10.61 -1.02 2.18
C ARG A 109 -10.29 -1.28 0.72
N SER A 110 -9.60 -2.39 0.45
CA SER A 110 -9.34 -2.89 -0.90
C SER A 110 -10.31 -4.01 -1.24
N ARG A 111 -10.83 -4.02 -2.49
CA ARG A 111 -11.80 -5.02 -2.96
C ARG A 111 -11.52 -5.41 -4.40
N ILE A 112 -11.44 -6.71 -4.67
CA ILE A 112 -11.33 -7.24 -6.03
C ILE A 112 -12.75 -7.44 -6.58
N ALA A 113 -13.08 -6.79 -7.69
CA ALA A 113 -14.36 -6.97 -8.37
C ALA A 113 -14.49 -8.42 -8.91
N ALA A 114 -15.72 -8.92 -8.96
CA ALA A 114 -16.01 -10.26 -9.46
C ALA A 114 -15.56 -10.45 -10.90
N GLU A 115 -15.74 -9.41 -11.73
CA GLU A 115 -15.41 -9.41 -13.16
C GLU A 115 -14.49 -8.24 -13.50
N ALA A 116 -13.57 -8.46 -14.42
CA ALA A 116 -12.75 -7.40 -14.99
C ALA A 116 -13.58 -6.57 -15.99
N VAL A 117 -13.38 -5.26 -15.96
CA VAL A 117 -13.97 -4.32 -16.92
C VAL A 117 -12.83 -3.66 -17.69
N GLU A 118 -12.88 -3.74 -19.03
CA GLU A 118 -11.84 -3.15 -19.88
C GLU A 118 -11.59 -1.68 -19.55
N GLY A 119 -10.32 -1.31 -19.44
CA GLY A 119 -9.92 0.07 -19.12
C GLY A 119 -10.10 0.49 -17.66
N THR A 120 -10.47 -0.44 -16.77
CA THR A 120 -10.65 -0.18 -15.34
C THR A 120 -9.86 -1.21 -14.53
N PRO A 121 -9.09 -0.80 -13.51
CA PRO A 121 -8.47 -1.76 -12.58
C PRO A 121 -9.54 -2.63 -11.91
N GLN A 122 -9.28 -3.93 -11.84
CA GLN A 122 -10.22 -4.87 -11.21
C GLN A 122 -10.27 -4.70 -9.68
N VAL A 123 -9.27 -4.08 -9.06
CA VAL A 123 -9.24 -3.81 -7.62
C VAL A 123 -9.61 -2.34 -7.36
N GLY A 124 -10.65 -2.13 -6.57
CA GLY A 124 -11.06 -0.82 -6.05
C GLY A 124 -10.58 -0.59 -4.62
N GLN A 125 -10.39 0.68 -4.24
CA GLN A 125 -9.97 1.07 -2.90
C GLN A 125 -10.78 2.27 -2.41
N ASP A 126 -11.30 2.16 -1.17
CA ASP A 126 -11.95 3.25 -0.44
C ASP A 126 -11.04 3.74 0.68
N PHE A 127 -11.09 5.03 0.98
CA PHE A 127 -10.20 5.70 1.94
C PHE A 127 -10.99 6.53 2.93
N TRP A 128 -10.62 6.44 4.21
CA TRP A 128 -11.18 7.28 5.28
C TRP A 128 -10.06 7.84 6.15
N ALA A 129 -10.13 9.13 6.42
CA ALA A 129 -9.43 9.69 7.58
C ALA A 129 -10.19 9.28 8.85
N ALA A 130 -9.46 9.04 9.92
CA ALA A 130 -10.07 8.58 11.16
C ALA A 130 -9.36 9.13 12.40
N THR A 131 -10.00 8.96 13.54
CA THR A 131 -9.41 9.20 14.86
C THR A 131 -9.59 7.96 15.72
N THR A 132 -8.63 7.69 16.61
CA THR A 132 -8.74 6.64 17.62
C THR A 132 -9.40 7.17 18.89
N ASP A 133 -9.95 6.28 19.71
CA ASP A 133 -10.54 6.58 21.02
C ASP A 133 -9.51 6.69 22.16
N GLN A 134 -8.20 6.61 21.86
CA GLN A 134 -7.13 6.58 22.84
C GLN A 134 -6.82 7.96 23.46
N GLY A 135 -7.45 9.01 22.94
CA GLY A 135 -7.33 10.38 23.44
C GLY A 135 -7.74 11.43 22.41
N PRO A 136 -7.58 12.73 22.72
CA PRO A 136 -7.85 13.81 21.79
C PRO A 136 -6.97 13.70 20.55
N ALA A 137 -7.56 13.79 19.37
CA ALA A 137 -6.80 13.81 18.12
C ALA A 137 -6.10 15.17 17.95
N THR A 138 -4.81 15.13 17.58
CA THR A 138 -3.96 16.30 17.37
C THR A 138 -3.26 16.26 16.02
N GLY A 139 -2.63 17.36 15.60
CA GLY A 139 -1.92 17.45 14.33
C GLY A 139 -2.84 17.47 13.10
N GLU A 140 -2.23 17.40 11.93
CA GLU A 140 -2.95 17.42 10.66
C GLU A 140 -3.84 16.18 10.48
N ILE A 141 -4.97 16.37 9.80
CA ILE A 141 -5.85 15.27 9.42
C ILE A 141 -5.21 14.57 8.22
N PRO A 142 -4.99 13.23 8.25
CA PRO A 142 -4.54 12.50 7.08
C PRO A 142 -5.47 12.73 5.89
N GLY A 143 -4.90 12.89 4.70
CA GLY A 143 -5.73 13.16 3.53
C GLY A 143 -4.96 13.17 2.21
N PRO A 144 -5.66 13.36 1.08
CA PRO A 144 -5.06 13.42 -0.23
C PRO A 144 -3.90 14.40 -0.31
N SER A 145 -2.80 14.00 -0.94
CA SER A 145 -1.59 14.81 -1.06
C SER A 145 -1.05 14.82 -2.47
N ARG A 146 -0.42 15.92 -2.81
CA ARG A 146 0.29 16.13 -4.08
C ARG A 146 1.82 16.18 -3.90
N ASP A 147 2.32 15.92 -2.69
CA ASP A 147 3.74 16.07 -2.32
C ASP A 147 4.68 15.11 -3.05
N LEU A 148 4.16 14.00 -3.56
CA LEU A 148 4.98 13.05 -4.32
C LEU A 148 5.08 13.40 -5.80
N ILE A 149 4.21 14.25 -6.36
CA ILE A 149 4.24 14.58 -7.79
C ILE A 149 5.60 15.16 -8.19
N GLY A 150 6.17 14.58 -9.24
CA GLY A 150 7.50 14.92 -9.74
C GLY A 150 8.65 14.19 -9.03
N LYS A 151 8.42 13.44 -7.95
CA LYS A 151 9.47 12.62 -7.32
C LYS A 151 9.76 11.38 -8.15
N ARG A 152 11.02 10.95 -8.06
CA ARG A 152 11.52 9.73 -8.67
C ARG A 152 12.35 8.98 -7.64
N ASN A 153 11.96 7.74 -7.34
CA ASN A 153 12.60 6.93 -6.31
C ASN A 153 12.86 5.52 -6.81
N ILE A 154 13.89 4.88 -6.26
CA ILE A 154 14.11 3.45 -6.37
C ILE A 154 13.65 2.78 -5.09
N TYR A 155 13.04 1.61 -5.22
CA TYR A 155 12.57 0.75 -4.15
C TYR A 155 13.26 -0.60 -4.25
N ARG A 156 14.03 -0.96 -3.22
CA ARG A 156 14.68 -2.26 -3.12
C ARG A 156 14.02 -3.09 -2.04
N TYR A 157 13.31 -4.11 -2.46
CA TYR A 157 12.55 -5.01 -1.58
C TYR A 157 13.33 -6.25 -1.17
N SER A 158 14.29 -6.68 -1.99
CA SER A 158 15.18 -7.81 -1.75
C SER A 158 16.46 -7.66 -2.59
N PRO A 159 17.44 -8.60 -2.47
CA PRO A 159 18.58 -8.64 -3.41
C PRO A 159 18.15 -8.76 -4.89
N HIS A 160 16.96 -9.27 -5.14
CA HIS A 160 16.46 -9.61 -6.48
C HIS A 160 15.20 -8.83 -6.89
N HIS A 161 14.79 -7.80 -6.13
CA HIS A 161 13.64 -6.98 -6.45
C HIS A 161 14.01 -5.49 -6.34
N LEU A 162 14.16 -4.85 -7.50
CA LEU A 162 14.48 -3.43 -7.61
C LEU A 162 13.54 -2.77 -8.61
N TYR A 163 12.76 -1.84 -8.12
CA TYR A 163 11.79 -1.09 -8.91
C TYR A 163 12.05 0.39 -8.84
N GLU A 164 11.76 1.09 -9.91
CA GLU A 164 11.74 2.54 -9.95
C GLU A 164 10.31 3.02 -10.07
N HIS A 165 9.95 4.06 -9.30
CA HIS A 165 8.68 4.76 -9.41
C HIS A 165 8.89 6.22 -9.77
N VAL A 166 8.06 6.73 -10.68
CA VAL A 166 7.96 8.12 -11.07
C VAL A 166 6.52 8.58 -10.80
N TYR A 167 6.34 9.52 -9.90
CA TYR A 167 5.03 10.05 -9.55
C TYR A 167 4.63 11.14 -10.55
N VAL A 168 3.76 10.79 -11.49
CA VAL A 168 3.50 11.61 -12.69
C VAL A 168 2.43 12.67 -12.41
N SER A 169 1.37 12.32 -11.69
CA SER A 169 0.25 13.23 -11.38
C SER A 169 -0.40 12.87 -10.05
N SER A 170 -1.50 13.53 -9.70
CA SER A 170 -2.30 13.18 -8.52
C SER A 170 -3.00 11.82 -8.63
N GLN A 171 -3.10 11.26 -9.84
CA GLN A 171 -3.83 10.02 -10.12
C GLN A 171 -3.00 8.95 -10.82
N ARG A 172 -1.76 9.25 -11.21
CA ARG A 172 -0.92 8.37 -12.01
C ARG A 172 0.51 8.32 -11.51
N TYR A 173 1.06 7.12 -11.52
CA TYR A 173 2.49 6.89 -11.40
C TYR A 173 2.95 5.96 -12.52
N ALA A 174 4.21 6.06 -12.89
CA ALA A 174 4.86 5.10 -13.78
C ALA A 174 5.87 4.29 -12.97
N TRP A 175 6.04 3.03 -13.33
CA TRP A 175 7.02 2.16 -12.72
C TRP A 175 7.80 1.38 -13.77
N GLN A 176 8.99 0.96 -13.41
CA GLN A 176 9.76 -0.03 -14.15
C GLN A 176 10.50 -0.97 -13.21
N CYS A 177 10.62 -2.24 -13.60
CA CYS A 177 11.42 -3.24 -12.92
C CYS A 177 12.88 -3.19 -13.43
N LEU A 178 13.82 -2.88 -12.53
CA LEU A 178 15.25 -2.82 -12.83
C LEU A 178 15.96 -4.14 -12.56
N GLU A 179 15.52 -4.87 -11.52
CA GLU A 179 15.98 -6.24 -11.18
C GLU A 179 14.79 -7.06 -10.71
N GLY A 180 14.71 -8.32 -11.17
CA GLY A 180 13.69 -9.28 -10.77
C GLY A 180 13.09 -10.01 -11.96
N VAL A 181 12.03 -10.76 -11.69
CA VAL A 181 11.34 -11.56 -12.71
C VAL A 181 10.64 -10.71 -13.78
N GLN A 182 10.30 -9.44 -13.42
CA GLN A 182 9.70 -8.46 -14.33
C GLN A 182 10.73 -7.52 -14.96
N ARG A 183 12.03 -7.83 -14.90
CA ARG A 183 13.06 -6.94 -15.43
C ARG A 183 12.77 -6.52 -16.88
N GLY A 184 12.79 -5.19 -17.12
CA GLY A 184 12.47 -4.59 -18.42
C GLY A 184 10.98 -4.22 -18.58
N HIS A 185 10.09 -4.76 -17.75
CA HIS A 185 8.68 -4.37 -17.73
C HIS A 185 8.49 -3.04 -17.00
N GLY A 186 7.46 -2.32 -17.39
CA GLY A 186 7.01 -1.08 -16.75
C GLY A 186 5.64 -0.69 -17.29
N ASP A 187 4.90 0.05 -16.50
CA ASP A 187 3.57 0.55 -16.89
C ASP A 187 3.25 1.89 -16.23
N MET A 188 2.09 2.43 -16.52
CA MET A 188 1.52 3.62 -15.90
C MET A 188 0.13 3.29 -15.35
N ASP A 189 0.05 3.20 -14.04
CA ASP A 189 -1.14 2.76 -13.33
C ASP A 189 -1.84 3.89 -12.56
N LEU A 190 -3.08 3.60 -12.12
CA LEU A 190 -3.78 4.50 -11.20
C LEU A 190 -3.09 4.52 -9.83
N SER A 191 -2.97 5.70 -9.26
CA SER A 191 -2.45 5.86 -7.91
C SER A 191 -3.29 6.82 -7.08
N THR A 192 -3.18 6.67 -5.77
CA THR A 192 -3.72 7.57 -4.77
C THR A 192 -2.64 7.81 -3.73
N VAL A 193 -2.37 9.06 -3.42
CA VAL A 193 -1.41 9.45 -2.39
C VAL A 193 -2.14 10.20 -1.28
N TRP A 194 -1.93 9.77 -0.04
CA TRP A 194 -2.36 10.48 1.16
C TRP A 194 -1.16 10.82 2.02
N LYS A 195 -1.10 12.03 2.54
CA LYS A 195 -0.15 12.40 3.59
C LYS A 195 -0.72 11.93 4.92
N PHE A 196 0.00 11.07 5.63
CA PHE A 196 -0.35 10.64 6.97
C PHE A 196 0.25 11.58 8.03
N ALA A 197 1.52 11.94 7.85
CA ALA A 197 2.27 12.87 8.67
C ALA A 197 3.44 13.45 7.86
N ASP A 198 4.21 14.36 8.43
CA ASP A 198 5.39 14.90 7.74
C ASP A 198 6.38 13.82 7.33
N GLY A 199 6.67 13.77 6.02
CA GLY A 199 7.54 12.80 5.40
C GLY A 199 6.98 11.37 5.38
N LEU A 200 5.71 11.15 5.74
CA LEU A 200 5.08 9.84 5.81
C LEU A 200 3.83 9.81 4.94
N TYR A 201 3.87 8.99 3.89
CA TYR A 201 2.85 8.98 2.85
C TYR A 201 2.29 7.58 2.63
N LEU A 202 0.96 7.47 2.61
CA LEU A 202 0.28 6.34 2.02
C LEU A 202 0.30 6.50 0.50
N PHE A 203 0.81 5.49 -0.17
CA PHE A 203 0.81 5.38 -1.61
C PHE A 203 0.10 4.08 -1.99
N CYS A 204 -0.95 4.18 -2.75
CA CYS A 204 -1.76 3.05 -3.20
C CYS A 204 -1.83 3.07 -4.71
N PHE A 205 -1.59 1.92 -5.34
CA PHE A 205 -1.79 1.79 -6.77
C PHE A 205 -2.75 0.65 -7.13
N ARG A 206 -3.27 0.71 -8.34
CA ARG A 206 -4.19 -0.27 -8.92
C ARG A 206 -3.80 -0.48 -10.36
N GLU A 207 -3.43 -1.72 -10.67
CA GLU A 207 -2.97 -2.08 -12.01
C GLU A 207 -4.13 -2.32 -12.97
N PHE A 208 -3.89 -2.02 -14.25
CA PHE A 208 -4.87 -2.23 -15.32
C PHE A 208 -4.74 -3.62 -15.97
N ARG A 209 -3.54 -4.20 -15.97
CA ARG A 209 -3.24 -5.43 -16.71
C ARG A 209 -3.53 -6.68 -15.92
N ILE A 210 -3.29 -6.63 -14.63
CA ILE A 210 -3.52 -7.72 -13.69
C ILE A 210 -4.38 -7.24 -12.54
N ALA A 211 -5.13 -8.15 -11.93
CA ALA A 211 -6.01 -7.83 -10.80
C ALA A 211 -5.18 -7.65 -9.52
N VAL A 212 -4.42 -6.56 -9.43
CA VAL A 212 -3.57 -6.25 -8.30
C VAL A 212 -3.75 -4.80 -7.86
N ALA A 213 -3.80 -4.59 -6.57
CA ALA A 213 -3.63 -3.30 -5.91
C ALA A 213 -2.68 -3.42 -4.73
N SER A 214 -2.13 -2.30 -4.33
CA SER A 214 -1.25 -2.22 -3.18
C SER A 214 -1.64 -1.11 -2.22
N VAL A 215 -1.19 -1.25 -0.98
CA VAL A 215 -1.16 -0.17 0.00
C VAL A 215 0.25 -0.11 0.57
N TRP A 216 0.91 1.01 0.39
CA TRP A 216 2.25 1.26 0.90
C TRP A 216 2.25 2.43 1.88
N LEU A 217 3.06 2.33 2.92
CA LEU A 217 3.41 3.45 3.78
C LEU A 217 4.90 3.77 3.56
N HIS A 218 5.17 4.88 2.89
CA HIS A 218 6.51 5.36 2.59
C HIS A 218 6.98 6.34 3.65
N ASP A 219 8.04 6.02 4.37
CA ASP A 219 8.75 6.96 5.23
C ASP A 219 9.88 7.63 4.45
N LEU A 220 9.58 8.77 3.84
CA LEU A 220 10.54 9.59 3.08
C LEU A 220 11.26 10.63 3.94
N GLY A 221 10.79 10.83 5.17
CA GLY A 221 11.32 11.88 6.05
C GLY A 221 12.36 11.40 7.05
N TYR A 222 12.37 10.12 7.40
CA TYR A 222 13.20 9.62 8.50
C TYR A 222 13.99 8.36 8.16
N GLN A 223 13.32 7.23 7.90
CA GLN A 223 14.02 5.95 7.73
C GLN A 223 14.36 5.61 6.28
N LEU A 224 13.73 6.25 5.31
CA LEU A 224 13.79 5.87 3.89
C LEU A 224 13.43 4.39 3.69
N MET A 225 12.36 3.98 4.37
CA MET A 225 11.80 2.63 4.32
C MET A 225 10.36 2.67 3.83
N THR A 226 9.95 1.59 3.21
CA THR A 226 8.55 1.37 2.86
C THR A 226 8.07 0.05 3.43
N THR A 227 6.82 0.05 3.88
CA THR A 227 6.08 -1.15 4.30
C THR A 227 4.77 -1.17 3.54
N GLY A 228 4.38 -2.31 3.04
CA GLY A 228 3.14 -2.41 2.28
C GLY A 228 2.62 -3.82 2.17
N ILE A 229 1.49 -3.89 1.49
CA ILE A 229 0.82 -5.13 1.11
C ILE A 229 0.34 -5.05 -0.33
N PHE A 230 0.18 -6.21 -0.92
CA PHE A 230 -0.59 -6.41 -2.14
C PHE A 230 -1.86 -7.21 -1.86
N LEU A 231 -2.90 -6.93 -2.62
CA LEU A 231 -4.09 -7.75 -2.79
C LEU A 231 -4.28 -7.98 -4.28
N GLY A 232 -4.39 -9.22 -4.70
CA GLY A 232 -4.58 -9.55 -6.10
C GLY A 232 -5.19 -10.92 -6.33
N LEU A 233 -5.31 -11.29 -7.62
CA LEU A 233 -5.64 -12.64 -8.03
C LEU A 233 -4.36 -13.32 -8.55
N ASN A 234 -4.09 -14.54 -8.06
CA ASN A 234 -3.02 -15.37 -8.55
C ASN A 234 -3.36 -15.99 -9.93
N GLY A 235 -2.46 -16.80 -10.47
CA GLY A 235 -2.65 -17.46 -11.77
C GLY A 235 -3.87 -18.39 -11.85
N ASP A 236 -4.37 -18.87 -10.71
CA ASP A 236 -5.55 -19.73 -10.61
C ASP A 236 -6.86 -18.91 -10.39
N GLY A 237 -6.75 -17.58 -10.27
CA GLY A 237 -7.89 -16.68 -10.04
C GLY A 237 -8.36 -16.62 -8.59
N GLU A 238 -7.56 -17.13 -7.64
CA GLU A 238 -7.82 -17.04 -6.21
C GLU A 238 -7.25 -15.74 -5.64
N SER A 239 -7.91 -15.18 -4.62
CA SER A 239 -7.42 -13.99 -3.96
C SER A 239 -6.19 -14.29 -3.11
N GLU A 240 -5.18 -13.46 -3.25
CA GLU A 240 -3.91 -13.60 -2.55
C GLU A 240 -3.48 -12.28 -1.92
N HIS A 241 -2.82 -12.39 -0.77
CA HIS A 241 -2.21 -11.31 -0.05
C HIS A 241 -0.72 -11.54 0.10
N SER A 242 0.08 -10.53 -0.26
CA SER A 242 1.52 -10.57 -0.05
C SER A 242 1.97 -9.35 0.73
N ARG A 243 2.77 -9.61 1.77
CA ARG A 243 3.48 -8.58 2.50
C ARG A 243 4.65 -8.09 1.64
N ALA A 244 4.96 -6.81 1.77
CA ALA A 244 6.07 -6.23 1.05
C ALA A 244 6.73 -5.13 1.87
N GLY A 245 7.98 -4.82 1.55
CA GLY A 245 8.69 -3.73 2.22
C GLY A 245 10.17 -3.72 1.88
N GLY A 246 10.79 -2.55 2.06
CA GLY A 246 12.19 -2.42 1.75
C GLY A 246 12.70 -0.98 1.83
N HIS A 247 13.83 -0.75 1.21
CA HIS A 247 14.55 0.51 1.24
C HIS A 247 14.12 1.43 0.11
N ILE A 248 14.07 2.74 0.40
CA ILE A 248 13.79 3.80 -0.57
C ILE A 248 15.09 4.55 -0.87
N TYR A 249 15.40 4.72 -2.15
CA TYR A 249 16.52 5.53 -2.63
C TYR A 249 15.98 6.67 -3.47
N PRO A 250 15.88 7.90 -2.93
CA PRO A 250 15.45 9.06 -3.70
C PRO A 250 16.44 9.37 -4.82
N LEU A 251 15.97 9.50 -6.04
CA LEU A 251 16.78 9.88 -7.20
C LEU A 251 16.71 11.37 -7.50
N GLY A 252 15.58 11.99 -7.18
CA GLY A 252 15.37 13.40 -7.43
C GLY A 252 13.91 13.79 -7.56
N SER A 253 13.69 15.03 -7.94
CA SER A 253 12.36 15.58 -8.16
C SER A 253 12.36 16.60 -9.29
N VAL A 254 11.22 16.73 -9.96
CA VAL A 254 10.93 17.77 -10.95
C VAL A 254 9.93 18.74 -10.34
N ALA A 255 10.24 20.02 -10.36
CA ALA A 255 9.31 21.07 -9.98
C ALA A 255 8.54 21.56 -11.22
N TYR A 256 7.23 21.59 -11.15
CA TYR A 256 6.39 22.16 -12.20
C TYR A 256 6.27 23.67 -11.97
N PRO A 257 6.55 24.52 -13.00
CA PRO A 257 6.65 25.96 -12.80
C PRO A 257 5.33 26.66 -12.51
N ASP A 258 4.23 26.20 -13.07
CA ASP A 258 2.92 26.87 -12.97
C ASP A 258 1.90 26.05 -12.18
N ALA A 259 1.64 24.82 -12.62
CA ALA A 259 0.70 23.93 -11.98
C ALA A 259 1.15 22.48 -12.08
N GLN A 260 0.96 21.72 -11.01
CA GLN A 260 1.21 20.28 -11.04
C GLN A 260 0.14 19.56 -11.87
N PRO A 261 0.49 18.46 -12.56
CA PRO A 261 -0.47 17.64 -13.31
C PRO A 261 -1.56 17.05 -12.40
N VAL A 262 -2.73 16.88 -12.96
CA VAL A 262 -3.89 16.25 -12.31
C VAL A 262 -4.01 14.80 -12.75
#